data_98a307e7422c85e89c78b27a7b4bf1b3
#
_entry.id   98a307e7422c85e89c78b27a7b4bf1b3
#
_cell.length_a   1.000
_cell.length_b   1.000
_cell.length_c   1.000
_cell.angle_alpha   90.00
_cell.angle_beta   90.00
_cell.angle_gamma   90.00
#
_symmetry.space_group_name_H-M   'P 1'
#
loop_
_entity.id
_entity.type
_entity.pdbx_description
1 polymer ?
#
loop_
_entity_poly.entity_id
_entity_poly.type
_entity_poly.pdbx_seq_one_letter_code
_entity_poly.pdbx_strand_id
1 'polypeptide(L)'
;MSHPLVIANWKMNIPSGGISGWIQNEMISSNDEVDFENKSSYFKFMGIAPPTSHLTELRNLFNFGFLGAQDISRYYDGAKTGDISADMVIEKGCSFSILGHSERREFYNETNSIVSEKLRVCLEKDIMPVVCIGESLEIYNAGKTLDILEIQLKEIFT
;
A
#
# COMPACT_ATOMS: atom_id res chain seq x y z
N MET A 1 -13.36 -20.41 -1.23
CA MET A 1 -11.90 -20.31 -0.93
C MET A 1 -11.51 -18.86 -1.01
N SER A 2 -10.90 -18.31 0.04
CA SER A 2 -10.35 -16.95 -0.01
C SER A 2 -9.15 -16.95 -0.94
N HIS A 3 -9.17 -16.09 -1.96
CA HIS A 3 -8.03 -15.92 -2.84
C HIS A 3 -6.96 -15.05 -2.16
N PRO A 4 -5.66 -15.35 -2.31
CA PRO A 4 -4.60 -14.50 -1.77
C PRO A 4 -4.59 -13.14 -2.48
N LEU A 5 -4.44 -12.07 -1.72
CA LEU A 5 -4.17 -10.73 -2.25
C LEU A 5 -2.66 -10.55 -2.38
N VAL A 6 -2.18 -10.19 -3.57
CA VAL A 6 -0.77 -9.87 -3.84
C VAL A 6 -0.64 -8.36 -4.03
N ILE A 7 0.18 -7.70 -3.22
CA ILE A 7 0.39 -6.25 -3.27
C ILE A 7 1.83 -5.95 -3.68
N ALA A 8 1.97 -5.18 -4.76
CA ALA A 8 3.24 -4.63 -5.21
C ALA A 8 3.43 -3.21 -4.64
N ASN A 9 4.28 -3.09 -3.63
CA ASN A 9 4.72 -1.79 -3.13
C ASN A 9 5.93 -1.32 -3.96
N TRP A 10 5.74 -0.30 -4.79
CA TRP A 10 6.82 0.25 -5.63
C TRP A 10 7.84 1.07 -4.85
N LYS A 11 7.52 1.39 -3.59
CA LYS A 11 8.35 2.27 -2.77
C LYS A 11 8.65 3.59 -3.50
N MET A 12 9.86 4.09 -3.41
CA MET A 12 10.31 5.31 -4.09
C MET A 12 10.97 4.97 -5.44
N ASN A 13 10.30 4.14 -6.26
CA ASN A 13 10.77 3.75 -7.57
C ASN A 13 9.72 4.04 -8.64
N ILE A 14 10.22 4.33 -9.85
CA ILE A 14 9.41 4.46 -11.06
C ILE A 14 9.95 3.44 -12.06
N PRO A 15 9.10 2.68 -12.75
CA PRO A 15 9.54 1.74 -13.76
C PRO A 15 10.33 2.41 -14.87
N SER A 16 11.30 1.70 -15.44
CA SER A 16 12.02 2.17 -16.63
C SER A 16 11.04 2.41 -17.77
N GLY A 17 11.14 3.56 -18.43
CA GLY A 17 10.16 3.96 -19.47
C GLY A 17 8.85 4.53 -18.94
N GLY A 18 8.75 4.78 -17.61
CA GLY A 18 7.54 5.28 -16.96
C GLY A 18 6.44 4.22 -16.85
N ILE A 19 5.27 4.64 -16.36
CA ILE A 19 4.13 3.72 -16.17
C ILE A 19 3.63 3.17 -17.50
N SER A 20 3.51 4.01 -18.52
CA SER A 20 3.07 3.57 -19.85
C SER A 20 4.00 2.52 -20.45
N GLY A 21 5.31 2.73 -20.34
CA GLY A 21 6.32 1.77 -20.82
C GLY A 21 6.27 0.46 -20.03
N TRP A 22 6.08 0.53 -18.72
CA TRP A 22 5.94 -0.66 -17.87
C TRP A 22 4.72 -1.49 -18.25
N ILE A 23 3.56 -0.86 -18.43
CA ILE A 23 2.34 -1.56 -18.86
C ILE A 23 2.53 -2.22 -20.21
N GLN A 24 3.12 -1.52 -21.19
CA GLN A 24 3.36 -2.06 -22.53
C GLN A 24 4.35 -3.22 -22.52
N ASN A 25 5.45 -3.09 -21.78
CA ASN A 25 6.53 -4.07 -21.82
C ASN A 25 6.30 -5.27 -20.90
N GLU A 26 5.77 -5.06 -19.70
CA GLU A 26 5.67 -6.12 -18.69
C GLU A 26 4.28 -6.77 -18.66
N MET A 27 3.24 -6.03 -18.99
CA MET A 27 1.87 -6.53 -18.91
C MET A 27 1.30 -6.95 -20.27
N ILE A 28 1.80 -6.37 -21.37
CA ILE A 28 1.29 -6.64 -22.72
C ILE A 28 2.28 -7.45 -23.57
N SER A 29 3.59 -7.42 -23.30
CA SER A 29 4.65 -7.95 -24.16
C SER A 29 4.94 -9.45 -24.06
N SER A 30 4.17 -10.23 -23.34
CA SER A 30 4.20 -11.67 -23.61
C SER A 30 3.56 -11.91 -24.97
N ASN A 31 4.31 -12.52 -25.93
CA ASN A 31 3.85 -12.90 -27.29
C ASN A 31 2.65 -13.86 -27.31
N ASP A 32 2.11 -14.19 -26.18
CA ASP A 32 0.80 -14.78 -26.06
C ASP A 32 -0.22 -13.67 -26.25
N GLU A 33 -1.18 -13.86 -27.14
CA GLU A 33 -2.40 -13.06 -27.22
C GLU A 33 -2.97 -13.00 -25.80
N VAL A 34 -2.67 -11.91 -25.10
CA VAL A 34 -3.16 -11.71 -23.74
C VAL A 34 -4.65 -11.46 -23.87
N ASP A 35 -5.40 -12.54 -23.78
CA ASP A 35 -6.84 -12.45 -23.59
C ASP A 35 -7.11 -11.74 -22.26
N PHE A 36 -7.24 -10.41 -22.35
CA PHE A 36 -7.52 -9.53 -21.21
C PHE A 36 -8.82 -9.92 -20.50
N GLU A 37 -9.79 -10.52 -21.22
CA GLU A 37 -11.03 -10.99 -20.62
C GLU A 37 -10.77 -12.18 -19.68
N ASN A 38 -9.90 -13.10 -20.02
CA ASN A 38 -9.54 -14.24 -19.16
C ASN A 38 -8.46 -13.89 -18.13
N LYS A 39 -7.47 -13.05 -18.45
CA LYS A 39 -6.44 -12.61 -17.48
C LYS A 39 -7.00 -11.63 -16.43
N SER A 40 -8.08 -10.92 -16.70
CA SER A 40 -8.74 -10.06 -15.70
C SER A 40 -9.12 -10.82 -14.43
N SER A 41 -9.32 -12.14 -14.54
CA SER A 41 -9.63 -13.00 -13.38
C SER A 41 -8.49 -13.11 -12.37
N TYR A 42 -7.22 -13.04 -12.80
CA TYR A 42 -6.04 -13.09 -11.93
C TYR A 42 -5.71 -11.72 -11.34
N PHE A 43 -5.85 -10.66 -12.14
CA PHE A 43 -5.54 -9.30 -11.72
C PHE A 43 -6.49 -8.75 -10.64
N LYS A 44 -7.68 -9.28 -10.52
CA LYS A 44 -8.63 -8.88 -9.45
C LYS A 44 -8.12 -9.15 -8.02
N PHE A 45 -7.01 -9.92 -7.87
CA PHE A 45 -6.36 -10.19 -6.59
C PHE A 45 -5.01 -9.46 -6.46
N MET A 46 -4.68 -8.58 -7.40
CA MET A 46 -3.45 -7.80 -7.38
C MET A 46 -3.73 -6.38 -6.92
N GLY A 47 -2.90 -5.90 -6.00
CA GLY A 47 -2.85 -4.52 -5.57
C GLY A 47 -1.53 -3.87 -5.99
N ILE A 48 -1.58 -2.62 -6.41
CA ILE A 48 -0.39 -1.83 -6.71
C ILE A 48 -0.41 -0.56 -5.88
N ALA A 49 0.69 -0.29 -5.16
CA ALA A 49 0.91 0.94 -4.41
C ALA A 49 2.12 1.70 -5.00
N PRO A 50 1.87 2.58 -6.00
CA PRO A 50 2.91 3.41 -6.60
C PRO A 50 3.23 4.62 -5.71
N PRO A 51 4.29 5.41 -6.00
CA PRO A 51 4.42 6.74 -5.45
C PRO A 51 3.16 7.58 -5.71
N THR A 52 2.76 8.40 -4.73
CA THR A 52 1.52 9.18 -4.78
C THR A 52 1.39 10.05 -6.03
N SER A 53 2.51 10.60 -6.53
CA SER A 53 2.59 11.37 -7.76
C SER A 53 2.13 10.63 -9.02
N HIS A 54 2.08 9.29 -8.98
CA HIS A 54 1.75 8.42 -10.13
C HIS A 54 0.36 7.77 -10.02
N LEU A 55 -0.38 8.02 -8.95
CA LEU A 55 -1.70 7.41 -8.74
C LEU A 55 -2.66 7.71 -9.90
N THR A 56 -2.73 8.97 -10.33
CA THR A 56 -3.65 9.39 -11.42
C THR A 56 -3.27 8.74 -12.76
N GLU A 57 -1.97 8.70 -13.10
CA GLU A 57 -1.51 8.08 -14.33
C GLU A 57 -1.80 6.58 -14.31
N LEU A 58 -1.45 5.90 -13.22
CA LEU A 58 -1.70 4.46 -13.09
C LEU A 58 -3.20 4.15 -13.11
N ARG A 59 -4.05 4.95 -12.45
CA ARG A 59 -5.50 4.77 -12.47
C ARG A 59 -6.07 4.80 -13.88
N ASN A 60 -5.56 5.67 -14.74
CA ASN A 60 -6.04 5.80 -16.12
C ASN A 60 -5.62 4.64 -17.03
N LEU A 61 -4.49 4.01 -16.72
CA LEU A 61 -3.90 2.94 -17.54
C LEU A 61 -4.17 1.54 -16.98
N PHE A 62 -4.41 1.44 -15.66
CA PHE A 62 -4.63 0.19 -14.93
C PHE A 62 -6.06 0.18 -14.40
N ASN A 63 -6.96 -0.48 -15.11
CA ASN A 63 -8.38 -0.53 -14.80
C ASN A 63 -8.84 -1.85 -14.17
N PHE A 64 -7.89 -2.69 -13.73
CA PHE A 64 -8.13 -3.97 -13.09
C PHE A 64 -7.27 -4.09 -11.81
N GLY A 65 -7.74 -4.87 -10.83
CA GLY A 65 -7.10 -5.00 -9.53
C GLY A 65 -7.35 -3.82 -8.59
N PHE A 66 -6.50 -3.70 -7.57
CA PHE A 66 -6.62 -2.69 -6.53
C PHE A 66 -5.51 -1.65 -6.65
N LEU A 67 -5.87 -0.38 -6.66
CA LEU A 67 -4.92 0.72 -6.51
C LEU A 67 -4.85 1.11 -5.04
N GLY A 68 -3.65 1.31 -4.51
CA GLY A 68 -3.44 1.68 -3.13
C GLY A 68 -2.43 2.79 -2.92
N ALA A 69 -2.51 3.40 -1.75
CA ALA A 69 -1.52 4.35 -1.28
C ALA A 69 -0.41 3.63 -0.50
N GLN A 70 0.83 4.14 -0.61
CA GLN A 70 1.96 3.63 0.19
C GLN A 70 1.89 4.09 1.66
N ASP A 71 1.12 5.13 1.92
CA ASP A 71 0.81 5.67 3.24
C ASP A 71 -0.32 6.71 3.14
N ILE A 72 -0.95 7.05 4.27
CA ILE A 72 -1.85 8.20 4.42
C ILE A 72 -1.52 8.96 5.69
N SER A 73 -1.98 10.22 5.75
CA SER A 73 -1.93 11.02 6.97
C SER A 73 -2.85 10.45 8.06
N ARG A 74 -2.46 10.63 9.32
CA ARG A 74 -3.34 10.41 10.48
C ARG A 74 -4.37 11.53 10.69
N TYR A 75 -4.24 12.61 9.93
CA TYR A 75 -5.15 13.75 9.96
C TYR A 75 -6.11 13.67 8.77
N TYR A 76 -7.34 14.12 8.99
CA TYR A 76 -8.36 14.10 7.95
C TYR A 76 -8.14 15.21 6.91
N ASP A 77 -7.76 16.40 7.38
CA ASP A 77 -7.49 17.60 6.57
C ASP A 77 -6.66 18.62 7.34
N GLY A 78 -6.53 19.84 6.80
CA GLY A 78 -5.99 21.01 7.47
C GLY A 78 -4.55 21.35 7.11
N ALA A 79 -3.95 22.24 7.93
CA ALA A 79 -2.62 22.81 7.71
C ALA A 79 -1.49 21.81 8.03
N LYS A 80 -1.34 20.80 7.19
CA LYS A 80 -0.33 19.73 7.27
C LYS A 80 0.42 19.66 5.95
N THR A 81 1.28 20.63 5.71
CA THR A 81 2.04 20.75 4.46
C THR A 81 2.82 19.47 4.17
N GLY A 82 2.55 18.88 3.00
CA GLY A 82 3.19 17.64 2.53
C GLY A 82 2.44 16.34 2.86
N ASP A 83 1.47 16.37 3.78
CA ASP A 83 0.64 15.21 4.09
C ASP A 83 -0.38 14.92 2.98
N ILE A 84 -0.68 13.65 2.81
CA ILE A 84 -1.69 13.16 1.89
C ILE A 84 -2.83 12.54 2.71
N SER A 85 -4.02 13.13 2.66
CA SER A 85 -5.18 12.62 3.41
C SER A 85 -5.79 11.38 2.75
N ALA A 86 -6.60 10.65 3.52
CA ALA A 86 -7.38 9.52 3.00
C ALA A 86 -8.30 9.95 1.85
N ASP A 87 -8.99 11.09 1.99
CA ASP A 87 -9.88 11.59 0.94
C ASP A 87 -9.15 11.89 -0.37
N MET A 88 -7.91 12.41 -0.30
CA MET A 88 -7.08 12.65 -1.49
C MET A 88 -6.75 11.37 -2.25
N VAL A 89 -6.43 10.28 -1.55
CA VAL A 89 -6.13 9.01 -2.22
C VAL A 89 -7.38 8.29 -2.70
N ILE A 90 -8.51 8.42 -2.00
CA ILE A 90 -9.82 7.94 -2.46
C ILE A 90 -10.22 8.61 -3.78
N GLU A 91 -10.07 9.93 -3.87
CA GLU A 91 -10.32 10.68 -5.11
C GLU A 91 -9.50 10.14 -6.29
N LYS A 92 -8.30 9.61 -6.04
CA LYS A 92 -7.46 8.96 -7.07
C LYS A 92 -7.81 7.48 -7.32
N GLY A 93 -8.86 6.98 -6.66
CA GLY A 93 -9.37 5.62 -6.84
C GLY A 93 -8.62 4.57 -6.03
N CYS A 94 -7.88 4.97 -4.99
CA CYS A 94 -7.28 4.00 -4.07
C CYS A 94 -8.35 3.32 -3.23
N SER A 95 -8.22 2.01 -3.06
CA SER A 95 -9.09 1.17 -2.23
C SER A 95 -8.38 0.59 -1.02
N PHE A 96 -7.05 0.73 -0.93
CA PHE A 96 -6.27 0.32 0.25
C PHE A 96 -5.15 1.32 0.54
N SER A 97 -4.59 1.25 1.76
CA SER A 97 -3.36 1.95 2.14
C SER A 97 -2.45 1.05 2.96
N ILE A 98 -1.14 1.10 2.68
CA ILE A 98 -0.12 0.47 3.50
C ILE A 98 0.12 1.38 4.72
N LEU A 99 0.14 0.81 5.93
CA LEU A 99 0.32 1.54 7.18
C LEU A 99 1.48 0.96 7.98
N GLY A 100 2.32 1.80 8.54
CA GLY A 100 3.40 1.39 9.45
C GLY A 100 4.46 0.51 8.81
N HIS A 101 4.74 0.68 7.50
CA HIS A 101 5.82 -0.03 6.82
C HIS A 101 7.15 0.18 7.56
N SER A 102 8.02 -0.84 7.59
CA SER A 102 9.28 -0.79 8.33
C SER A 102 10.12 0.45 8.02
N GLU A 103 10.22 0.83 6.75
CA GLU A 103 10.94 2.05 6.33
C GLU A 103 10.33 3.33 6.93
N ARG A 104 9.02 3.40 7.10
CA ARG A 104 8.38 4.56 7.72
C ARG A 104 8.62 4.60 9.22
N ARG A 105 8.66 3.45 9.86
CA ARG A 105 9.04 3.34 11.28
C ARG A 105 10.49 3.78 11.49
N GLU A 106 11.40 3.35 10.61
CA GLU A 106 12.83 3.62 10.69
C GLU A 106 13.16 5.08 10.31
N PHE A 107 12.70 5.57 9.16
CA PHE A 107 13.12 6.86 8.62
C PHE A 107 12.23 8.03 9.00
N TYR A 108 10.98 7.78 9.37
CA TYR A 108 9.99 8.82 9.70
C TYR A 108 9.45 8.72 11.12
N ASN A 109 10.03 7.85 11.95
CA ASN A 109 9.66 7.64 13.35
C ASN A 109 8.16 7.33 13.55
N GLU A 110 7.55 6.57 12.66
CA GLU A 110 6.17 6.12 12.82
C GLU A 110 6.05 5.11 13.96
N THR A 111 5.45 5.53 15.06
CA THR A 111 5.16 4.69 16.23
C THR A 111 3.87 3.88 16.04
N ASN A 112 3.66 2.86 16.88
CA ASN A 112 2.40 2.11 16.87
C ASN A 112 1.18 3.01 17.11
N SER A 113 1.31 4.04 17.96
CA SER A 113 0.25 5.04 18.18
C SER A 113 -0.09 5.80 16.88
N ILE A 114 0.91 6.23 16.11
CA ILE A 114 0.67 6.88 14.80
C ILE A 114 0.00 5.92 13.83
N VAL A 115 0.43 4.66 13.80
CA VAL A 115 -0.19 3.64 12.95
C VAL A 115 -1.63 3.36 13.36
N SER A 116 -1.92 3.32 14.66
CA SER A 116 -3.30 3.18 15.20
C SER A 116 -4.19 4.35 14.77
N GLU A 117 -3.69 5.60 14.85
CA GLU A 117 -4.44 6.77 14.37
C GLU A 117 -4.73 6.68 12.86
N LYS A 118 -3.76 6.25 12.04
CA LYS A 118 -3.96 6.02 10.60
C LYS A 118 -4.93 4.87 10.32
N LEU A 119 -4.85 3.79 11.09
CA LEU A 119 -5.79 2.68 11.01
C LEU A 119 -7.23 3.15 11.22
N ARG A 120 -7.47 3.97 12.25
CA ARG A 120 -8.78 4.55 12.49
C ARG A 120 -9.27 5.37 11.31
N VAL A 121 -8.41 6.23 10.73
CA VAL A 121 -8.75 7.02 9.53
C VAL A 121 -9.14 6.12 8.36
N CYS A 122 -8.39 5.03 8.12
CA CYS A 122 -8.72 4.08 7.06
C CYS A 122 -10.11 3.46 7.27
N LEU A 123 -10.41 3.00 8.49
CA LEU A 123 -11.69 2.35 8.81
C LEU A 123 -12.87 3.32 8.68
N GLU A 124 -12.72 4.55 9.15
CA GLU A 124 -13.76 5.58 9.04
C GLU A 124 -14.01 6.06 7.60
N LYS A 125 -13.02 5.94 6.73
CA LYS A 125 -13.09 6.33 5.31
C LYS A 125 -13.33 5.15 4.36
N ASP A 126 -13.57 3.96 4.89
CA ASP A 126 -13.81 2.72 4.13
C ASP A 126 -12.65 2.39 3.15
N ILE A 127 -11.41 2.68 3.55
CA ILE A 127 -10.19 2.23 2.88
C ILE A 127 -9.67 0.98 3.58
N MET A 128 -9.35 -0.06 2.83
CA MET A 128 -8.76 -1.28 3.37
C MET A 128 -7.36 -1.00 3.94
N PRO A 129 -7.12 -1.14 5.26
CA PRO A 129 -5.79 -0.97 5.83
C PRO A 129 -4.94 -2.22 5.61
N VAL A 130 -3.70 -2.03 5.16
CA VAL A 130 -2.66 -3.06 5.10
C VAL A 130 -1.61 -2.72 6.15
N VAL A 131 -1.83 -3.20 7.37
CA VAL A 131 -0.98 -2.88 8.52
C VAL A 131 0.28 -3.74 8.50
N CYS A 132 1.45 -3.10 8.46
CA CYS A 132 2.74 -3.76 8.55
C CYS A 132 3.18 -3.91 10.00
N ILE A 133 3.49 -5.14 10.39
CA ILE A 133 4.09 -5.48 11.68
C ILE A 133 5.36 -6.28 11.43
N GLY A 134 6.30 -6.24 12.36
CA GLY A 134 7.56 -6.96 12.26
C GLY A 134 8.60 -6.44 13.24
N GLU A 135 9.70 -7.16 13.35
CA GLU A 135 10.82 -6.87 14.22
C GLU A 135 12.10 -6.48 13.46
N SER A 136 13.05 -5.92 14.16
CA SER A 136 14.42 -5.72 13.66
C SER A 136 15.22 -7.03 13.74
N LEU A 137 16.32 -7.10 12.97
CA LEU A 137 17.25 -8.23 13.01
C LEU A 137 17.81 -8.48 14.43
N GLU A 138 18.02 -7.42 15.20
CA GLU A 138 18.49 -7.51 16.59
C GLU A 138 17.47 -8.24 17.47
N ILE A 139 16.20 -7.87 17.39
CA ILE A 139 15.09 -8.49 18.13
C ILE A 139 14.91 -9.95 17.69
N TYR A 140 14.99 -10.21 16.38
CA TYR A 140 14.96 -11.58 15.85
C TYR A 140 16.07 -12.44 16.43
N ASN A 141 17.31 -11.95 16.41
CA ASN A 141 18.47 -12.67 16.98
C ASN A 141 18.37 -12.88 18.49
N ALA A 142 17.66 -12.00 19.20
CA ALA A 142 17.38 -12.14 20.63
C ALA A 142 16.22 -13.11 20.95
N GLY A 143 15.56 -13.69 19.93
CA GLY A 143 14.42 -14.60 20.09
C GLY A 143 13.14 -13.93 20.61
N LYS A 144 13.00 -12.59 20.41
CA LYS A 144 11.89 -11.76 20.94
C LYS A 144 10.84 -11.39 19.90
N THR A 145 10.81 -12.08 18.76
CA THR A 145 9.86 -11.81 17.67
C THR A 145 8.41 -11.78 18.17
N LEU A 146 7.97 -12.81 18.89
CA LEU A 146 6.58 -12.91 19.36
C LEU A 146 6.22 -11.78 20.34
N ASP A 147 7.12 -11.42 21.23
CA ASP A 147 6.90 -10.34 22.20
C ASP A 147 6.65 -9.01 21.48
N ILE A 148 7.47 -8.70 20.47
CA ILE A 148 7.30 -7.45 19.67
C ILE A 148 6.03 -7.48 18.84
N LEU A 149 5.71 -8.60 18.18
CA LEU A 149 4.47 -8.71 17.41
C LEU A 149 3.24 -8.55 18.29
N GLU A 150 3.24 -9.14 19.50
CA GLU A 150 2.16 -8.99 20.46
C GLU A 150 1.97 -7.53 20.90
N ILE A 151 3.08 -6.83 21.20
CA ILE A 151 3.05 -5.40 21.55
C ILE A 151 2.49 -4.58 20.40
N GLN A 152 2.98 -4.76 19.17
CA GLN A 152 2.52 -4.03 18.01
C GLN A 152 1.03 -4.26 17.75
N LEU A 153 0.56 -5.51 17.81
CA LEU A 153 -0.86 -5.83 17.63
C LEU A 153 -1.73 -5.18 18.72
N LYS A 154 -1.33 -5.27 19.99
CA LYS A 154 -2.08 -4.64 21.08
C LYS A 154 -2.16 -3.12 20.93
N GLU A 155 -1.04 -2.45 20.64
CA GLU A 155 -0.99 -1.00 20.59
C GLU A 155 -1.64 -0.41 19.34
N ILE A 156 -1.68 -1.15 18.22
CA ILE A 156 -2.26 -0.66 16.96
C ILE A 156 -3.78 -0.88 16.92
N PHE A 157 -4.27 -2.01 17.43
CA PHE A 157 -5.67 -2.41 17.29
C PHE A 157 -6.51 -2.16 18.58
N THR A 158 -6.01 -1.38 19.51
CA THR A 158 -6.77 -0.89 20.66
C THR A 158 -7.40 0.45 20.35
#